data_0c993cb58d441c7c45e8604a2ef4ec25
#
_entry.id   0c993cb58d441c7c45e8604a2ef4ec25
#
_cell.length_a   1.000
_cell.length_b   1.000
_cell.length_c   1.000
_cell.angle_alpha   90.00
_cell.angle_beta   90.00
_cell.angle_gamma   90.00
#
_symmetry.space_group_name_H-M   'P 1'
#
loop_
_entity.id
_entity.type
_entity.pdbx_description
1 polymer ?
#
loop_
_entity_poly.entity_id
_entity_poly.type
_entity_poly.pdbx_seq_one_letter_code
_entity_poly.pdbx_strand_id
1 'polypeptide(L)'
;MWISDSWIFAVSNMRNTYLGEVRKLWTGSKIFFGKLRVIAKALGETPEEEIRPGLGQIAKRLRGNVGLLFTDSPPAEVLDWCMDYRRLDYARMGNRATETIELPAGPVYCRTDPPETLPHNIEPQLRAIGMPTQLKLRVPTLWETFVVGSKGAQ
;
A
#
# COMPACT_ATOMS: atom_id res chain seq x y z
N MET A 1 6.08 28.74 -12.58
CA MET A 1 6.79 27.90 -11.61
C MET A 1 7.28 26.66 -12.38
N TRP A 2 8.59 26.52 -12.52
CA TRP A 2 9.20 25.52 -13.39
C TRP A 2 9.70 24.38 -12.51
N ILE A 3 9.07 23.20 -12.57
CA ILE A 3 9.50 22.03 -11.83
C ILE A 3 10.79 21.49 -12.46
N SER A 4 11.85 21.35 -11.68
CA SER A 4 13.20 21.03 -12.16
C SER A 4 13.45 19.53 -12.26
N ASP A 5 12.93 18.74 -11.34
CA ASP A 5 13.25 17.32 -11.24
C ASP A 5 12.05 16.41 -11.49
N SER A 6 12.32 15.31 -12.17
CA SER A 6 11.32 14.26 -12.47
C SER A 6 11.79 12.90 -11.97
N TRP A 7 10.91 12.21 -11.26
CA TRP A 7 11.17 10.92 -10.66
C TRP A 7 10.19 9.87 -11.16
N ILE A 8 10.71 8.69 -11.51
CA ILE A 8 9.89 7.51 -11.76
C ILE A 8 9.95 6.66 -10.51
N PHE A 9 8.82 6.37 -9.91
CA PHE A 9 8.71 5.50 -8.74
C PHE A 9 7.88 4.27 -9.04
N ALA A 10 8.33 3.11 -8.55
CA ALA A 10 7.57 1.87 -8.62
C ALA A 10 6.54 1.81 -7.50
N VAL A 11 5.39 1.22 -7.80
CA VAL A 11 4.29 1.11 -6.86
C VAL A 11 3.91 -0.34 -6.64
N SER A 12 3.95 -0.76 -5.38
CA SER A 12 3.48 -2.07 -4.93
C SER A 12 2.38 -1.88 -3.89
N ASN A 13 1.32 -2.69 -3.98
CA ASN A 13 0.23 -2.73 -2.97
C ASN A 13 -0.41 -1.37 -2.66
N MET A 14 -0.52 -0.48 -3.64
CA MET A 14 -1.02 0.87 -3.47
C MET A 14 -2.48 0.90 -3.00
N ARG A 15 -2.78 1.88 -2.14
CA ARG A 15 -4.13 2.33 -1.83
C ARG A 15 -4.34 3.77 -2.28
N ASN A 16 -5.47 4.03 -2.93
CA ASN A 16 -5.81 5.37 -3.43
C ASN A 16 -5.91 6.41 -2.32
N THR A 17 -6.36 6.00 -1.12
CA THR A 17 -6.41 6.87 0.06
C THR A 17 -5.03 7.38 0.43
N TYR A 18 -4.04 6.49 0.52
CA TYR A 18 -2.66 6.87 0.87
C TYR A 18 -1.99 7.68 -0.24
N LEU A 19 -2.27 7.37 -1.51
CA LEU A 19 -1.80 8.22 -2.60
C LEU A 19 -2.41 9.63 -2.53
N GLY A 20 -3.67 9.75 -2.12
CA GLY A 20 -4.32 11.03 -1.87
C GLY A 20 -3.66 11.82 -0.73
N GLU A 21 -3.26 11.14 0.35
CA GLU A 21 -2.50 11.75 1.47
C GLU A 21 -1.13 12.24 1.01
N VAL A 22 -0.39 11.40 0.28
CA VAL A 22 0.93 11.76 -0.26
C VAL A 22 0.85 13.00 -1.14
N ARG A 23 -0.17 13.10 -2.00
CA ARG A 23 -0.40 14.30 -2.83
C ARG A 23 -0.66 15.57 -2.01
N LYS A 24 -1.28 15.42 -0.84
CA LYS A 24 -1.52 16.56 0.08
C LYS A 24 -0.25 16.96 0.83
N LEU A 25 0.59 15.99 1.20
CA LEU A 25 1.85 16.25 1.90
C LEU A 25 2.86 16.94 0.98
N TRP A 26 2.90 16.55 -0.29
CA TRP A 26 3.80 17.13 -1.30
C TRP A 26 3.16 18.33 -2.01
N THR A 27 2.85 19.38 -1.23
CA THR A 27 2.28 20.62 -1.76
C THR A 27 3.30 21.30 -2.69
N GLY A 28 2.89 21.63 -3.91
CA GLY A 28 3.78 22.20 -4.93
C GLY A 28 4.35 21.18 -5.91
N SER A 29 4.39 19.90 -5.54
CA SER A 29 4.79 18.81 -6.43
C SER A 29 3.60 18.20 -7.16
N LYS A 30 3.84 17.53 -8.28
CA LYS A 30 2.80 16.88 -9.08
C LYS A 30 3.06 15.38 -9.18
N ILE A 31 2.11 14.57 -8.69
CA ILE A 31 2.19 13.11 -8.74
C ILE A 31 1.17 12.60 -9.76
N PHE A 32 1.69 11.96 -10.81
CA PHE A 32 0.90 11.33 -11.85
C PHE A 32 0.96 9.81 -11.70
N PHE A 33 -0.20 9.22 -11.60
CA PHE A 33 -0.36 7.78 -11.55
C PHE A 33 -1.63 7.40 -12.30
N GLY A 34 -1.49 6.47 -13.26
CA GLY A 34 -2.62 6.06 -14.09
C GLY A 34 -2.19 5.27 -15.34
N LYS A 35 -2.91 5.44 -16.43
CA LYS A 35 -2.60 4.77 -17.69
C LYS A 35 -1.30 5.31 -18.28
N LEU A 36 -0.24 4.49 -18.26
CA LEU A 36 1.09 4.89 -18.71
C LEU A 36 1.12 5.39 -20.16
N ARG A 37 0.33 4.79 -21.06
CA ARG A 37 0.23 5.23 -22.45
C ARG A 37 -0.29 6.67 -22.57
N VAL A 38 -1.22 7.07 -21.71
CA VAL A 38 -1.74 8.45 -21.68
C VAL A 38 -0.67 9.40 -21.19
N ILE A 39 0.05 9.01 -20.14
CA ILE A 39 1.16 9.79 -19.57
C ILE A 39 2.28 9.92 -20.61
N ALA A 40 2.67 8.82 -21.26
CA ALA A 40 3.71 8.81 -22.29
C ALA A 40 3.35 9.73 -23.46
N LYS A 41 2.10 9.64 -23.95
CA LYS A 41 1.63 10.51 -25.03
C LYS A 41 1.60 11.99 -24.62
N ALA A 42 1.24 12.29 -23.38
CA ALA A 42 1.25 13.66 -22.86
C ALA A 42 2.66 14.24 -22.71
N LEU A 43 3.68 13.39 -22.49
CA LEU A 43 5.08 13.81 -22.43
C LEU A 43 5.72 14.00 -23.81
N GLY A 44 5.14 13.38 -24.85
CA GLY A 44 5.65 13.31 -26.22
C GLY A 44 6.49 12.06 -26.45
N GLU A 45 6.04 11.23 -27.40
CA GLU A 45 6.74 9.98 -27.76
C GLU A 45 7.84 10.23 -28.79
N THR A 46 7.68 11.28 -29.60
CA THR A 46 8.65 11.69 -30.62
C THR A 46 9.28 13.03 -30.27
N PRO A 47 10.51 13.31 -30.76
CA PRO A 47 11.19 14.58 -30.49
C PRO A 47 10.39 15.83 -30.94
N GLU A 48 9.50 15.68 -31.92
CA GLU A 48 8.66 16.74 -32.44
C GLU A 48 7.44 17.03 -31.53
N GLU A 49 6.99 16.02 -30.78
CA GLU A 49 5.85 16.12 -29.87
C GLU A 49 6.28 16.45 -28.42
N GLU A 50 7.59 16.38 -28.12
CA GLU A 50 8.09 16.68 -26.78
C GLU A 50 7.80 18.14 -26.41
N ILE A 51 7.11 18.35 -25.29
CA ILE A 51 6.89 19.69 -24.74
C ILE A 51 8.23 20.29 -24.29
N ARG A 52 9.19 19.43 -23.90
CA ARG A 52 10.56 19.79 -23.52
C ARG A 52 11.53 18.70 -23.94
N PRO A 53 12.77 19.09 -24.32
CA PRO A 53 13.80 18.12 -24.68
C PRO A 53 14.06 17.13 -23.54
N GLY A 54 14.03 15.85 -23.85
CA GLY A 54 14.32 14.75 -22.92
C GLY A 54 13.12 14.10 -22.26
N LEU A 55 11.91 14.66 -22.37
CA LEU A 55 10.69 14.04 -21.80
C LEU A 55 10.35 12.70 -22.47
N GLY A 56 10.65 12.52 -23.75
CA GLY A 56 10.45 11.26 -24.46
C GLY A 56 11.34 10.12 -23.90
N GLN A 57 12.49 10.44 -23.30
CA GLN A 57 13.30 9.42 -22.62
C GLN A 57 12.59 8.92 -21.34
N ILE A 58 11.89 9.80 -20.64
CA ILE A 58 11.06 9.43 -19.49
C ILE A 58 9.90 8.57 -19.97
N ALA A 59 9.20 8.98 -21.04
CA ALA A 59 8.10 8.21 -21.62
C ALA A 59 8.50 6.77 -21.98
N LYS A 60 9.70 6.55 -22.54
CA LYS A 60 10.24 5.22 -22.87
C LYS A 60 10.52 4.34 -21.64
N ARG A 61 10.79 4.95 -20.48
CA ARG A 61 11.08 4.26 -19.22
C ARG A 61 9.81 3.91 -18.42
N LEU A 62 8.64 4.45 -18.79
CA LEU A 62 7.36 4.15 -18.14
C LEU A 62 6.88 2.75 -18.49
N ARG A 63 7.32 1.76 -17.72
CA ARG A 63 6.93 0.35 -17.88
C ARG A 63 6.54 -0.28 -16.55
N GLY A 64 5.52 -1.13 -16.56
CA GLY A 64 5.03 -1.82 -15.37
C GLY A 64 4.11 -0.95 -14.52
N ASN A 65 4.15 -1.11 -13.19
CA ASN A 65 3.32 -0.38 -12.25
C ASN A 65 4.12 0.78 -11.66
N VAL A 66 4.21 1.87 -12.42
CA VAL A 66 5.01 3.04 -12.06
C VAL A 66 4.19 4.33 -12.09
N GLY A 67 4.65 5.32 -11.33
CA GLY A 67 4.15 6.67 -11.36
C GLY A 67 5.26 7.68 -11.61
N LEU A 68 4.87 8.92 -11.87
CA LEU A 68 5.76 10.07 -12.05
C LEU A 68 5.55 11.08 -10.93
N LEU A 69 6.64 11.56 -10.37
CA LEU A 69 6.67 12.69 -9.47
C LEU A 69 7.49 13.82 -10.14
N PHE A 70 6.90 14.98 -10.21
CA PHE A 70 7.59 16.21 -10.58
C PHE A 70 7.69 17.11 -9.35
N THR A 71 8.89 17.52 -8.98
CA THR A 71 9.14 18.30 -7.76
C THR A 71 10.34 19.20 -7.93
N ASP A 72 10.36 20.29 -7.13
CA ASP A 72 11.50 21.19 -6.99
C ASP A 72 12.33 20.87 -5.73
N SER A 73 11.90 19.87 -4.94
CA SER A 73 12.64 19.44 -3.75
C SER A 73 13.95 18.75 -4.12
N PRO A 74 15.02 18.94 -3.34
CA PRO A 74 16.31 18.33 -3.60
C PRO A 74 16.20 16.79 -3.54
N PRO A 75 17.02 16.09 -4.36
CA PRO A 75 16.98 14.63 -4.45
C PRO A 75 17.12 13.89 -3.12
N ALA A 76 17.94 14.38 -2.20
CA ALA A 76 18.14 13.78 -0.90
C ALA A 76 16.84 13.77 -0.07
N GLU A 77 16.12 14.91 -0.04
CA GLU A 77 14.85 15.02 0.67
C GLU A 77 13.78 14.06 0.12
N VAL A 78 13.72 13.92 -1.21
CA VAL A 78 12.78 12.97 -1.85
C VAL A 78 13.07 11.55 -1.44
N LEU A 79 14.36 11.14 -1.44
CA LEU A 79 14.78 9.79 -1.07
C LEU A 79 14.55 9.51 0.42
N ASP A 80 14.96 10.41 1.29
CA ASP A 80 14.80 10.29 2.74
C ASP A 80 13.32 10.18 3.10
N TRP A 81 12.48 11.02 2.53
CA TRP A 81 11.04 10.95 2.74
C TRP A 81 10.44 9.61 2.26
N CYS A 82 10.85 9.13 1.07
CA CYS A 82 10.38 7.85 0.56
C CYS A 82 10.81 6.66 1.42
N MET A 83 11.98 6.75 2.07
CA MET A 83 12.46 5.70 2.98
C MET A 83 11.71 5.73 4.31
N ASP A 84 11.40 6.90 4.83
CA ASP A 84 10.75 7.08 6.13
C ASP A 84 9.24 6.90 6.08
N TYR A 85 8.61 7.22 4.95
CA TYR A 85 7.16 7.12 4.82
C TYR A 85 6.69 5.68 4.93
N ARG A 86 6.05 5.35 6.04
CA ARG A 86 5.45 4.04 6.32
C ARG A 86 4.00 4.20 6.74
N ARG A 87 3.15 3.34 6.22
CA ARG A 87 1.75 3.25 6.63
C ARG A 87 1.42 1.81 6.99
N LEU A 88 0.83 1.63 8.16
CA LEU A 88 0.30 0.33 8.56
C LEU A 88 -0.97 0.05 7.75
N ASP A 89 -1.04 -1.14 7.19
CA ASP A 89 -2.20 -1.60 6.45
C ASP A 89 -2.46 -3.09 6.73
N TYR A 90 -3.67 -3.54 6.43
CA TYR A 90 -4.02 -4.94 6.53
C TYR A 90 -3.43 -5.73 5.35
N ALA A 91 -3.00 -6.96 5.63
CA ALA A 91 -2.56 -7.87 4.59
C ALA A 91 -3.68 -8.11 3.57
N ARG A 92 -3.31 -8.16 2.30
CA ARG A 92 -4.22 -8.50 1.20
C ARG A 92 -3.97 -9.93 0.77
N MET A 93 -4.97 -10.55 0.15
CA MET A 93 -4.80 -11.83 -0.51
C MET A 93 -3.63 -11.78 -1.50
N GLY A 94 -2.74 -12.76 -1.43
CA GLY A 94 -1.52 -12.81 -2.22
C GLY A 94 -0.30 -12.10 -1.61
N ASN A 95 -0.42 -11.42 -0.49
CA ASN A 95 0.73 -10.89 0.22
C ASN A 95 1.47 -12.01 0.97
N ARG A 96 2.79 -11.99 0.89
CA ARG A 96 3.61 -12.90 1.69
C ARG A 96 3.72 -12.40 3.12
N ALA A 97 3.48 -13.29 4.07
CA ALA A 97 3.69 -13.00 5.48
C ALA A 97 5.19 -12.78 5.77
N THR A 98 5.51 -11.69 6.43
CA THR A 98 6.89 -11.35 6.83
C THR A 98 7.31 -12.13 8.08
N GLU A 99 6.33 -12.53 8.89
CA GLU A 99 6.51 -13.27 10.14
C GLU A 99 5.37 -14.26 10.32
N THR A 100 5.56 -15.25 11.18
CA THR A 100 4.50 -16.18 11.58
C THR A 100 3.61 -15.49 12.60
N ILE A 101 2.31 -15.46 12.33
CA ILE A 101 1.30 -14.87 13.22
C ILE A 101 0.50 -16.00 13.85
N GLU A 102 0.63 -16.13 15.17
CA GLU A 102 -0.08 -17.12 15.97
C GLU A 102 -1.02 -16.43 16.94
N LEU A 103 -2.23 -16.92 17.03
CA LEU A 103 -3.21 -16.50 18.00
C LEU A 103 -3.29 -17.58 19.10
N PRO A 104 -3.00 -17.24 20.36
CA PRO A 104 -3.09 -18.21 21.46
C PRO A 104 -4.54 -18.61 21.72
N ALA A 105 -4.74 -19.76 22.32
CA ALA A 105 -6.04 -20.18 22.80
C ALA A 105 -6.60 -19.15 23.81
N GLY A 106 -7.85 -18.76 23.66
CA GLY A 106 -8.48 -17.76 24.51
C GLY A 106 -9.45 -16.84 23.78
N PRO A 107 -10.01 -15.83 24.46
CA PRO A 107 -10.91 -14.85 23.86
C PRO A 107 -10.27 -14.11 22.70
N VAL A 108 -11.00 -13.89 21.62
CA VAL A 108 -10.54 -13.15 20.46
C VAL A 108 -10.88 -11.68 20.63
N TYR A 109 -9.85 -10.83 20.52
CA TYR A 109 -9.98 -9.38 20.67
C TYR A 109 -9.83 -8.64 19.35
N CYS A 110 -10.51 -7.50 19.25
CA CYS A 110 -10.21 -6.50 18.23
C CYS A 110 -8.88 -5.82 18.56
N ARG A 111 -8.17 -5.38 17.53
CA ARG A 111 -6.96 -4.55 17.69
C ARG A 111 -7.34 -3.07 17.91
N THR A 112 -8.14 -2.82 18.93
CA THR A 112 -8.53 -1.49 19.42
C THR A 112 -7.75 -1.16 20.67
N ASP A 113 -7.66 0.09 21.02
CA ASP A 113 -7.07 0.54 22.27
C ASP A 113 -8.13 1.30 23.08
N PRO A 114 -8.67 0.73 24.18
CA PRO A 114 -8.37 -0.60 24.75
C PRO A 114 -8.90 -1.78 23.88
N PRO A 115 -8.29 -2.98 24.00
CA PRO A 115 -8.71 -4.13 23.25
C PRO A 115 -10.11 -4.60 23.65
N GLU A 116 -11.03 -4.63 22.69
CA GLU A 116 -12.41 -5.09 22.88
C GLU A 116 -12.60 -6.50 22.35
N THR A 117 -13.47 -7.28 22.99
CA THR A 117 -13.84 -8.61 22.50
C THR A 117 -14.66 -8.51 21.23
N LEU A 118 -14.45 -9.47 20.32
CA LEU A 118 -15.24 -9.52 19.09
C LEU A 118 -16.73 -9.81 19.41
N PRO A 119 -17.66 -9.21 18.66
CA PRO A 119 -19.08 -9.48 18.79
C PRO A 119 -19.38 -10.96 18.48
N HIS A 120 -20.35 -11.54 19.18
CA HIS A 120 -20.72 -12.96 19.03
C HIS A 120 -21.22 -13.34 17.62
N ASN A 121 -21.77 -12.38 16.87
CA ASN A 121 -22.28 -12.60 15.51
C ASN A 121 -21.19 -12.83 14.47
N ILE A 122 -19.93 -12.57 14.79
CA ILE A 122 -18.78 -12.81 13.91
C ILE A 122 -18.27 -14.26 14.01
N GLU A 123 -18.59 -14.97 15.10
CA GLU A 123 -18.09 -16.33 15.34
C GLU A 123 -18.34 -17.30 14.15
N PRO A 124 -19.52 -17.35 13.53
CA PRO A 124 -19.74 -18.22 12.38
C PRO A 124 -18.82 -17.90 11.18
N GLN A 125 -18.48 -16.62 11.00
CA GLN A 125 -17.56 -16.19 9.94
C GLN A 125 -16.12 -16.61 10.25
N LEU A 126 -15.69 -16.50 11.52
CA LEU A 126 -14.37 -16.97 11.96
C LEU A 126 -14.22 -18.48 11.74
N ARG A 127 -15.26 -19.25 12.05
CA ARG A 127 -15.30 -20.69 11.81
C ARG A 127 -15.27 -21.02 10.30
N ALA A 128 -15.97 -20.24 9.49
CA ALA A 128 -15.99 -20.43 8.04
C ALA A 128 -14.62 -20.23 7.37
N ILE A 129 -13.77 -19.39 7.95
CA ILE A 129 -12.36 -19.20 7.50
C ILE A 129 -11.39 -20.20 8.14
N GLY A 130 -11.90 -21.19 8.86
CA GLY A 130 -11.09 -22.29 9.44
C GLY A 130 -10.54 -22.03 10.84
N MET A 131 -10.95 -20.95 11.51
CA MET A 131 -10.51 -20.71 12.89
C MET A 131 -11.26 -21.63 13.87
N PRO A 132 -10.54 -22.29 14.81
CA PRO A 132 -11.14 -23.19 15.81
C PRO A 132 -11.80 -22.37 16.93
N THR A 133 -12.95 -21.75 16.63
CA THR A 133 -13.68 -20.87 17.55
C THR A 133 -14.92 -21.53 18.12
N GLN A 134 -15.29 -21.13 19.33
CA GLN A 134 -16.54 -21.43 19.99
C GLN A 134 -17.00 -20.22 20.79
N LEU A 135 -18.30 -20.12 21.05
CA LEU A 135 -18.85 -19.07 21.92
C LEU A 135 -18.72 -19.49 23.39
N LYS A 136 -17.98 -18.72 24.18
CA LYS A 136 -17.97 -18.79 25.65
C LYS A 136 -18.50 -17.48 26.21
N LEU A 137 -19.60 -17.51 26.95
CA LEU A 137 -20.23 -16.32 27.53
C LEU A 137 -20.47 -15.21 26.50
N ARG A 138 -20.92 -15.58 25.29
CA ARG A 138 -21.15 -14.69 24.13
C ARG A 138 -19.87 -14.06 23.53
N VAL A 139 -18.69 -14.53 23.93
CA VAL A 139 -17.41 -14.08 23.39
C VAL A 139 -16.85 -15.17 22.49
N PRO A 140 -16.49 -14.87 21.23
CA PRO A 140 -15.74 -15.81 20.39
C PRO A 140 -14.40 -16.16 21.05
N THR A 141 -14.18 -17.43 21.27
CA THR A 141 -13.01 -17.95 22.00
C THR A 141 -12.36 -19.03 21.19
N LEU A 142 -11.05 -18.97 20.98
CA LEU A 142 -10.25 -20.04 20.41
C LEU A 142 -10.07 -21.16 21.43
N TRP A 143 -10.34 -22.39 21.05
CA TRP A 143 -10.12 -23.55 21.92
C TRP A 143 -8.69 -24.06 21.87
N GLU A 144 -7.97 -23.77 20.79
CA GLU A 144 -6.56 -24.11 20.59
C GLU A 144 -5.82 -22.95 19.89
N THR A 145 -4.50 -22.98 19.93
CA THR A 145 -3.67 -22.00 19.21
C THR A 145 -3.88 -22.12 17.72
N PHE A 146 -4.10 -21.01 17.05
CA PHE A 146 -4.34 -20.96 15.62
C PHE A 146 -3.26 -20.14 14.90
N VAL A 147 -2.64 -20.74 13.88
CA VAL A 147 -1.67 -20.08 13.02
C VAL A 147 -2.40 -19.38 11.87
N VAL A 148 -2.49 -18.05 11.92
CA VAL A 148 -3.14 -17.23 10.88
C VAL A 148 -2.33 -17.25 9.58
N GLY A 149 -1.02 -17.23 9.69
CA GLY A 149 -0.11 -17.27 8.55
C GLY A 149 1.32 -17.58 8.98
N SER A 150 1.97 -18.46 8.24
CA SER A 150 3.37 -18.79 8.43
C SER A 150 4.25 -17.84 7.61
N LYS A 151 5.43 -17.51 8.12
CA LYS A 151 6.42 -16.70 7.40
C LYS A 151 6.69 -17.27 6.01
N GLY A 152 6.54 -16.41 4.99
CA GLY A 152 6.72 -16.80 3.58
C GLY A 152 5.51 -17.46 2.92
N ALA A 153 4.46 -17.80 3.67
CA ALA A 153 3.18 -18.27 3.11
C ALA A 153 2.47 -17.10 2.37
N GLN A 154 1.73 -17.50 1.35
CA GLN A 154 0.99 -16.58 0.48
C GLN A 154 -0.52 -16.79 0.64
#